data_c5f984862e916ae06c5225da5840f063
#
_entry.id   c5f984862e916ae06c5225da5840f063
#
_cell.length_a   1.000
_cell.length_b   1.000
_cell.length_c   1.000
_cell.angle_alpha   90.00
_cell.angle_beta   90.00
_cell.angle_gamma   90.00
#
_symmetry.space_group_name_H-M   'P 1'
#
loop_
_entity.id
_entity.type
_entity.pdbx_description
1 polymer ?
#
loop_
_entity_poly.entity_id
_entity_poly.type
_entity_poly.pdbx_seq_one_letter_code
_entity_poly.pdbx_strand_id
1 'polypeptide(L)'
;MKKYILLIIVLLTNNTIFSHCQIPCGIYDDALRILQIKEDFKTIRKAMDIITQLSGKSDPLSKNQLNRWIMTKEQHASNIQKAASDYFLTQRVKADNSKKYIDLTTTLHKILVSSMKCKQTVDASNVDNGIKLLDQFITHYFDSHGLEHLDKLSE
;
A
#
# COMPACT_ATOMS: atom_id res chain seq x y z
N MET A 1 -53.50 14.27 -15.10
CA MET A 1 -52.64 13.17 -15.67
C MET A 1 -51.20 13.63 -15.94
N LYS A 2 -50.93 14.76 -16.62
CA LYS A 2 -49.53 15.22 -16.90
C LYS A 2 -48.65 15.43 -15.65
N LYS A 3 -49.21 15.88 -14.51
CA LYS A 3 -48.45 16.07 -13.26
C LYS A 3 -47.96 14.76 -12.62
N TYR A 4 -48.73 13.67 -12.75
CA TYR A 4 -48.35 12.36 -12.20
C TYR A 4 -47.32 11.65 -13.09
N ILE A 5 -47.31 11.92 -14.41
CA ILE A 5 -46.29 11.38 -15.32
C ILE A 5 -44.90 11.96 -14.98
N LEU A 6 -44.83 13.25 -14.66
CA LEU A 6 -43.58 13.91 -14.23
C LEU A 6 -43.03 13.33 -12.93
N LEU A 7 -43.91 13.03 -11.96
CA LEU A 7 -43.54 12.41 -10.67
C LEU A 7 -42.99 11.00 -10.87
N ILE A 8 -43.59 10.22 -11.78
CA ILE A 8 -43.14 8.86 -12.10
C ILE A 8 -41.77 8.85 -12.76
N ILE A 9 -41.50 9.80 -13.67
CA ILE A 9 -40.21 9.94 -14.32
C ILE A 9 -39.11 10.29 -13.32
N VAL A 10 -39.36 11.15 -12.34
CA VAL A 10 -38.39 11.49 -11.27
C VAL A 10 -38.11 10.30 -10.35
N LEU A 11 -39.07 9.41 -10.10
CA LEU A 11 -38.90 8.23 -9.31
C LEU A 11 -38.13 7.07 -10.03
N LEU A 12 -38.09 7.10 -11.36
CA LEU A 12 -37.38 6.10 -12.15
C LEU A 12 -35.89 6.43 -12.41
N THR A 13 -35.45 7.64 -12.08
CA THR A 13 -34.02 8.00 -12.11
C THR A 13 -33.29 7.64 -10.83
N ASN A 14 -33.49 6.43 -10.32
CA ASN A 14 -32.63 5.91 -9.27
C ASN A 14 -31.27 5.57 -9.86
N ASN A 15 -30.41 6.57 -10.00
CA ASN A 15 -28.98 6.33 -10.16
C ASN A 15 -28.50 5.64 -8.91
N THR A 16 -28.21 4.35 -9.01
CA THR A 16 -27.47 3.64 -7.96
C THR A 16 -26.09 4.29 -7.83
N ILE A 17 -25.97 5.18 -6.87
CA ILE A 17 -24.66 5.74 -6.50
C ILE A 17 -23.92 4.60 -5.84
N PHE A 18 -22.98 3.98 -6.57
CA PHE A 18 -22.03 3.05 -5.98
C PHE A 18 -21.11 3.85 -5.06
N SER A 19 -21.27 3.66 -3.78
CA SER A 19 -20.34 4.20 -2.79
C SER A 19 -19.01 3.45 -2.90
N HIS A 20 -17.93 4.16 -3.20
CA HIS A 20 -16.59 3.60 -3.26
C HIS A 20 -15.88 3.81 -1.92
N CYS A 21 -15.13 2.78 -1.47
CA CYS A 21 -14.41 2.82 -0.19
C CYS A 21 -13.33 3.92 -0.14
N GLN A 22 -12.75 4.25 -1.32
CA GLN A 22 -11.80 5.35 -1.48
C GLN A 22 -12.02 6.05 -2.81
N ILE A 23 -12.05 7.37 -2.79
CA ILE A 23 -12.11 8.20 -4.00
C ILE A 23 -10.68 8.68 -4.32
N PRO A 24 -10.25 8.61 -5.59
CA PRO A 24 -10.95 8.15 -6.79
C PRO A 24 -10.75 6.65 -7.05
N CYS A 25 -11.81 5.89 -7.05
CA CYS A 25 -11.79 4.46 -7.41
C CYS A 25 -11.59 4.29 -8.92
N GLY A 26 -10.62 3.45 -9.32
CA GLY A 26 -10.34 3.15 -10.73
C GLY A 26 -9.46 4.19 -11.46
N ILE A 27 -9.02 5.27 -10.80
CA ILE A 27 -8.09 6.25 -11.37
C ILE A 27 -6.63 5.91 -11.03
N TYR A 28 -6.39 5.16 -9.94
CA TYR A 28 -5.05 4.79 -9.52
C TYR A 28 -4.49 3.65 -10.37
N ASP A 29 -3.22 3.81 -10.74
CA ASP A 29 -2.42 2.79 -11.40
C ASP A 29 -1.85 1.81 -10.35
N ASP A 30 -2.13 0.51 -10.53
CA ASP A 30 -1.69 -0.53 -9.63
C ASP A 30 -0.16 -0.67 -9.62
N ALA A 31 0.48 -0.52 -10.78
CA ALA A 31 1.94 -0.57 -10.90
C ALA A 31 2.60 0.60 -10.16
N LEU A 32 2.05 1.81 -10.29
CA LEU A 32 2.53 2.97 -9.56
C LEU A 32 2.39 2.77 -8.04
N ARG A 33 1.32 2.12 -7.56
CA ARG A 33 1.16 1.79 -6.14
C ARG A 33 2.22 0.80 -5.65
N ILE A 34 2.60 -0.17 -6.47
CA ILE A 34 3.70 -1.09 -6.17
C ILE A 34 5.03 -0.34 -6.06
N LEU A 35 5.32 0.58 -6.99
CA LEU A 35 6.55 1.38 -6.94
C LEU A 35 6.61 2.25 -5.68
N GLN A 36 5.49 2.84 -5.26
CA GLN A 36 5.41 3.59 -4.01
C GLN A 36 5.72 2.71 -2.78
N ILE A 37 5.19 1.47 -2.74
CA ILE A 37 5.52 0.52 -1.66
C ILE A 37 7.02 0.15 -1.68
N LYS A 38 7.62 -0.04 -2.86
CA LYS A 38 9.07 -0.29 -2.98
C LYS A 38 9.89 0.89 -2.46
N GLU A 39 9.49 2.11 -2.79
CA GLU A 39 10.12 3.35 -2.30
C GLU A 39 9.98 3.49 -0.78
N ASP A 40 8.79 3.21 -0.24
CA ASP A 40 8.55 3.21 1.21
C ASP A 40 9.50 2.24 1.93
N PHE A 41 9.67 1.01 1.45
CA PHE A 41 10.62 0.05 2.02
C PHE A 41 12.08 0.55 1.94
N LYS A 42 12.51 1.13 0.81
CA LYS A 42 13.85 1.73 0.66
C LYS A 42 14.07 2.86 1.67
N THR A 43 13.07 3.71 1.86
CA THR A 43 13.11 4.83 2.81
C THR A 43 13.17 4.33 4.25
N ILE A 44 12.42 3.28 4.60
CA ILE A 44 12.48 2.63 5.91
C ILE A 44 13.90 2.11 6.18
N ARG A 45 14.53 1.44 5.22
CA ARG A 45 15.91 0.96 5.35
C ARG A 45 16.87 2.10 5.66
N LYS A 46 16.83 3.16 4.85
CA LYS A 46 17.65 4.36 5.07
C LYS A 46 17.41 4.96 6.45
N ALA A 47 16.16 5.02 6.89
CA ALA A 47 15.81 5.53 8.21
C ALA A 47 16.41 4.66 9.33
N MET A 48 16.34 3.32 9.22
CA MET A 48 16.94 2.39 10.18
C MET A 48 18.45 2.59 10.31
N ASP A 49 19.16 2.73 9.18
CA ASP A 49 20.60 2.97 9.15
C ASP A 49 20.96 4.28 9.86
N ILE A 50 20.23 5.36 9.58
CA ILE A 50 20.48 6.67 10.20
C ILE A 50 20.11 6.66 11.69
N ILE A 51 19.02 6.02 12.08
CA ILE A 51 18.64 5.84 13.50
C ILE A 51 19.78 5.14 14.25
N THR A 52 20.32 4.06 13.70
CA THR A 52 21.44 3.33 14.30
C THR A 52 22.69 4.21 14.44
N GLN A 53 23.04 5.00 13.41
CA GLN A 53 24.17 5.92 13.43
C GLN A 53 24.02 7.07 14.46
N LEU A 54 22.79 7.52 14.70
CA LEU A 54 22.50 8.63 15.59
C LEU A 54 22.20 8.22 17.04
N SER A 55 21.86 6.96 17.29
CA SER A 55 21.40 6.47 18.60
C SER A 55 22.38 6.70 19.75
N GLY A 56 23.70 6.71 19.47
CA GLY A 56 24.74 6.97 20.47
C GLY A 56 25.12 8.45 20.62
N LYS A 57 24.53 9.38 19.85
CA LYS A 57 24.89 10.81 19.89
C LYS A 57 24.00 11.58 20.86
N SER A 58 24.61 12.52 21.61
CA SER A 58 23.93 13.26 22.68
C SER A 58 23.69 14.76 22.36
N ASP A 59 24.29 15.28 21.30
CA ASP A 59 24.13 16.68 20.91
C ASP A 59 22.70 16.99 20.42
N PRO A 60 22.22 18.24 20.57
CA PRO A 60 20.84 18.62 20.26
C PRO A 60 20.46 18.37 18.80
N LEU A 61 21.37 18.59 17.85
CA LEU A 61 21.08 18.39 16.42
C LEU A 61 20.88 16.90 16.10
N SER A 62 21.78 16.04 16.58
CA SER A 62 21.65 14.58 16.40
C SER A 62 20.36 14.05 17.01
N LYS A 63 19.98 14.48 18.21
CA LYS A 63 18.70 14.12 18.83
C LYS A 63 17.49 14.59 18.00
N ASN A 64 17.53 15.81 17.48
CA ASN A 64 16.47 16.31 16.59
C ASN A 64 16.36 15.44 15.33
N GLN A 65 17.48 15.13 14.65
CA GLN A 65 17.49 14.30 13.45
C GLN A 65 17.05 12.87 13.76
N LEU A 66 17.46 12.28 14.88
CA LEU A 66 17.02 10.95 15.31
C LEU A 66 15.50 10.86 15.40
N ASN A 67 14.85 11.82 16.05
CA ASN A 67 13.39 11.86 16.16
C ASN A 67 12.71 11.96 14.79
N ARG A 68 13.23 12.79 13.89
CA ARG A 68 12.69 12.93 12.54
C ARG A 68 12.78 11.62 11.75
N TRP A 69 13.91 10.90 11.84
CA TRP A 69 14.06 9.63 11.15
C TRP A 69 13.21 8.52 11.74
N ILE A 70 13.00 8.50 13.06
CA ILE A 70 12.03 7.60 13.69
C ILE A 70 10.62 7.87 13.11
N MET A 71 10.18 9.13 13.08
CA MET A 71 8.87 9.48 12.51
C MET A 71 8.76 9.14 11.02
N THR A 72 9.82 9.35 10.25
CA THR A 72 9.87 8.96 8.83
C THR A 72 9.68 7.46 8.68
N LYS A 73 10.42 6.64 9.45
CA LYS A 73 10.28 5.18 9.45
C LYS A 73 8.84 4.73 9.76
N GLU A 74 8.24 5.31 10.80
CA GLU A 74 6.86 5.01 11.19
C GLU A 74 5.84 5.38 10.09
N GLN A 75 6.00 6.55 9.48
CA GLN A 75 5.11 7.04 8.44
C GLN A 75 5.16 6.16 7.20
N HIS A 76 6.37 5.84 6.70
CA HIS A 76 6.53 5.00 5.51
C HIS A 76 6.02 3.57 5.74
N ALA A 77 6.23 3.00 6.93
CA ALA A 77 5.62 1.71 7.26
C ALA A 77 4.08 1.77 7.35
N SER A 78 3.52 2.89 7.80
CA SER A 78 2.07 3.12 7.79
C SER A 78 1.52 3.26 6.36
N ASN A 79 2.26 3.91 5.45
CA ASN A 79 1.88 4.02 4.05
C ASN A 79 1.78 2.65 3.38
N ILE A 80 2.77 1.77 3.62
CA ILE A 80 2.74 0.38 3.13
C ILE A 80 1.50 -0.34 3.66
N GLN A 81 1.24 -0.25 4.97
CA GLN A 81 0.07 -0.89 5.57
C GLN A 81 -1.23 -0.37 4.94
N LYS A 82 -1.34 0.94 4.75
CA LYS A 82 -2.51 1.55 4.13
C LYS A 82 -2.69 1.11 2.67
N ALA A 83 -1.62 1.09 1.87
CA ALA A 83 -1.67 0.61 0.49
C ALA A 83 -2.05 -0.87 0.41
N ALA A 84 -1.50 -1.72 1.28
CA ALA A 84 -1.82 -3.15 1.31
C ALA A 84 -3.26 -3.43 1.76
N SER A 85 -3.75 -2.76 2.82
CA SER A 85 -5.10 -2.99 3.37
C SER A 85 -6.19 -2.30 2.57
N ASP A 86 -6.09 -0.97 2.41
CA ASP A 86 -7.19 -0.17 1.89
C ASP A 86 -7.28 -0.26 0.37
N TYR A 87 -6.12 -0.36 -0.31
CA TYR A 87 -6.10 -0.40 -1.75
C TYR A 87 -6.13 -1.84 -2.28
N PHE A 88 -5.11 -2.66 -1.99
CA PHE A 88 -5.06 -4.00 -2.57
C PHE A 88 -6.08 -4.95 -1.96
N LEU A 89 -6.09 -5.17 -0.64
CA LEU A 89 -7.00 -6.14 -0.01
C LEU A 89 -8.47 -5.75 -0.18
N THR A 90 -8.80 -4.47 -0.01
CA THR A 90 -10.19 -4.02 0.01
C THR A 90 -10.77 -3.79 -1.39
N GLN A 91 -9.95 -3.29 -2.34
CA GLN A 91 -10.49 -2.85 -3.63
C GLN A 91 -10.07 -3.71 -4.82
N ARG A 92 -8.86 -4.33 -4.77
CA ARG A 92 -8.28 -5.01 -5.94
C ARG A 92 -8.36 -6.52 -5.86
N VAL A 93 -8.20 -7.09 -4.68
CA VAL A 93 -8.29 -8.54 -4.48
C VAL A 93 -9.76 -8.92 -4.30
N LYS A 94 -10.35 -9.54 -5.32
CA LYS A 94 -11.75 -10.01 -5.27
C LYS A 94 -11.84 -11.29 -4.49
N ALA A 95 -12.75 -11.34 -3.51
CA ALA A 95 -12.98 -12.52 -2.70
C ALA A 95 -13.59 -13.64 -3.55
N ASP A 96 -12.89 -14.75 -3.63
CA ASP A 96 -13.35 -16.02 -4.21
C ASP A 96 -12.68 -17.21 -3.49
N ASN A 97 -12.95 -18.41 -3.92
CA ASN A 97 -12.35 -19.62 -3.32
C ASN A 97 -11.14 -20.13 -4.12
N SER A 98 -10.55 -19.30 -4.99
CA SER A 98 -9.42 -19.71 -5.82
C SER A 98 -8.12 -19.76 -5.02
N LYS A 99 -7.18 -20.59 -5.48
CA LYS A 99 -5.82 -20.60 -4.97
C LYS A 99 -5.16 -19.22 -5.10
N LYS A 100 -5.43 -18.50 -6.20
CA LYS A 100 -4.92 -17.16 -6.44
C LYS A 100 -5.36 -16.18 -5.34
N TYR A 101 -6.63 -16.21 -4.95
CA TYR A 101 -7.13 -15.37 -3.86
C TYR A 101 -6.42 -15.67 -2.54
N ILE A 102 -6.24 -16.95 -2.21
CA ILE A 102 -5.55 -17.37 -0.98
C ILE A 102 -4.08 -16.89 -1.00
N ASP A 103 -3.38 -17.06 -2.12
CA ASP A 103 -1.98 -16.66 -2.27
C ASP A 103 -1.82 -15.13 -2.15
N LEU A 104 -2.69 -14.36 -2.81
CA LEU A 104 -2.67 -12.89 -2.75
C LEU A 104 -2.96 -12.37 -1.34
N THR A 105 -4.03 -12.85 -0.70
CA THR A 105 -4.42 -12.39 0.65
C THR A 105 -3.38 -12.76 1.69
N THR A 106 -2.83 -13.97 1.63
CA THR A 106 -1.77 -14.43 2.52
C THR A 106 -0.51 -13.60 2.35
N THR A 107 -0.12 -13.28 1.11
CA THR A 107 1.08 -12.49 0.83
C THR A 107 0.90 -11.05 1.31
N LEU A 108 -0.25 -10.42 1.05
CA LEU A 108 -0.55 -9.07 1.56
C LEU A 108 -0.56 -9.03 3.10
N HIS A 109 -1.14 -10.03 3.77
CA HIS A 109 -1.08 -10.11 5.22
C HIS A 109 0.37 -10.19 5.73
N LYS A 110 1.23 -11.00 5.09
CA LYS A 110 2.66 -11.07 5.45
C LYS A 110 3.38 -9.73 5.22
N ILE A 111 3.03 -8.96 4.18
CA ILE A 111 3.55 -7.61 3.95
C ILE A 111 3.13 -6.67 5.08
N LEU A 112 1.87 -6.71 5.53
CA LEU A 112 1.38 -5.95 6.69
C LEU A 112 2.18 -6.26 7.96
N VAL A 113 2.43 -7.54 8.22
CA VAL A 113 3.24 -8.00 9.37
C VAL A 113 4.69 -7.54 9.25
N SER A 114 5.30 -7.62 8.05
CA SER A 114 6.66 -7.11 7.81
C SER A 114 6.75 -5.61 8.08
N SER A 115 5.80 -4.83 7.59
CA SER A 115 5.72 -3.38 7.85
C SER A 115 5.55 -3.06 9.34
N MET A 116 4.73 -3.84 10.05
CA MET A 116 4.60 -3.71 11.51
C MET A 116 5.95 -3.94 12.21
N LYS A 117 6.69 -4.99 11.83
CA LYS A 117 8.03 -5.26 12.38
C LYS A 117 9.02 -4.14 12.07
N CYS A 118 8.95 -3.53 10.88
CA CYS A 118 9.75 -2.35 10.53
C CYS A 118 9.49 -1.15 11.47
N LYS A 119 8.26 -0.99 12.00
CA LYS A 119 7.97 0.02 13.02
C LYS A 119 8.66 -0.32 14.35
N GLN A 120 8.60 -1.58 14.76
CA GLN A 120 9.01 -2.03 16.10
C GLN A 120 10.52 -2.14 16.28
N THR A 121 11.31 -2.25 15.20
CA THR A 121 12.75 -2.51 15.27
C THR A 121 13.54 -1.65 14.30
N VAL A 122 14.87 -1.74 14.37
CA VAL A 122 15.82 -1.24 13.38
C VAL A 122 16.53 -2.38 12.64
N ASP A 123 15.96 -3.58 12.68
CA ASP A 123 16.48 -4.75 11.97
C ASP A 123 16.08 -4.71 10.49
N ALA A 124 17.06 -4.43 9.63
CA ALA A 124 16.87 -4.30 8.19
C ALA A 124 16.38 -5.60 7.52
N SER A 125 16.53 -6.77 8.15
CA SER A 125 16.03 -8.04 7.62
C SER A 125 14.50 -8.02 7.43
N ASN A 126 13.77 -7.23 8.23
CA ASN A 126 12.34 -7.03 8.07
C ASN A 126 12.00 -6.29 6.76
N VAL A 127 12.86 -5.36 6.32
CA VAL A 127 12.70 -4.68 5.03
C VAL A 127 12.96 -5.66 3.88
N ASP A 128 14.05 -6.47 3.97
CA ASP A 128 14.36 -7.47 2.94
C ASP A 128 13.23 -8.47 2.77
N ASN A 129 12.68 -8.95 3.89
CA ASN A 129 11.51 -9.83 3.86
C ASN A 129 10.29 -9.15 3.24
N GLY A 130 10.05 -7.88 3.56
CA GLY A 130 8.94 -7.10 2.98
C GLY A 130 9.06 -6.94 1.47
N ILE A 131 10.24 -6.62 0.95
CA ILE A 131 10.53 -6.51 -0.49
C ILE A 131 10.34 -7.86 -1.18
N LYS A 132 10.89 -8.94 -0.62
CA LYS A 132 10.70 -10.30 -1.17
C LYS A 132 9.22 -10.70 -1.25
N LEU A 133 8.44 -10.38 -0.24
CA LEU A 133 6.99 -10.62 -0.23
C LEU A 133 6.27 -9.77 -1.28
N LEU A 134 6.70 -8.52 -1.46
CA LEU A 134 6.13 -7.65 -2.50
C LEU A 134 6.42 -8.20 -3.90
N ASP A 135 7.63 -8.72 -4.16
CA ASP A 135 7.97 -9.35 -5.44
C ASP A 135 7.14 -10.63 -5.67
N GLN A 136 6.89 -11.43 -4.63
CA GLN A 136 5.95 -12.56 -4.71
C GLN A 136 4.52 -12.10 -5.03
N PHE A 137 4.06 -11.02 -4.40
CA PHE A 137 2.75 -10.46 -4.69
C PHE A 137 2.64 -10.00 -6.15
N ILE A 138 3.63 -9.29 -6.66
CA ILE A 138 3.71 -8.84 -8.06
C ILE A 138 3.55 -10.01 -9.02
N THR A 139 4.29 -11.10 -8.81
CA THR A 139 4.26 -12.30 -9.66
C THR A 139 2.89 -12.95 -9.71
N HIS A 140 2.13 -12.95 -8.60
CA HIS A 140 0.79 -13.55 -8.54
C HIS A 140 -0.32 -12.59 -8.99
N TYR A 141 -0.09 -11.30 -8.87
CA TYR A 141 -1.10 -10.27 -9.10
C TYR A 141 -1.18 -9.85 -10.56
N PHE A 142 -0.05 -9.46 -11.16
CA PHE A 142 0.01 -8.97 -12.53
C PHE A 142 0.03 -10.09 -13.55
N ASP A 143 -0.59 -9.82 -14.69
CA ASP A 143 -0.37 -10.55 -15.94
C ASP A 143 0.86 -10.00 -16.69
N SER A 144 1.15 -10.55 -17.87
CA SER A 144 2.30 -10.12 -18.69
C SER A 144 2.26 -8.64 -19.06
N HIS A 145 1.08 -8.09 -19.35
CA HIS A 145 0.91 -6.68 -19.69
C HIS A 145 1.13 -5.78 -18.49
N GLY A 146 0.63 -6.17 -17.32
CA GLY A 146 0.86 -5.46 -16.06
C GLY A 146 2.32 -5.46 -15.64
N LEU A 147 3.05 -6.56 -15.85
CA LEU A 147 4.49 -6.63 -15.60
C LEU A 147 5.28 -5.71 -16.54
N GLU A 148 4.98 -5.72 -17.85
CA GLU A 148 5.59 -4.81 -18.81
C GLU A 148 5.36 -3.33 -18.45
N HIS A 149 4.14 -3.00 -17.99
CA HIS A 149 3.82 -1.65 -17.53
C HIS A 149 4.62 -1.26 -16.28
N LEU A 150 4.74 -2.16 -15.31
CA LEU A 150 5.54 -1.95 -14.11
C LEU A 150 7.02 -1.71 -14.44
N ASP A 151 7.58 -2.48 -15.37
CA ASP A 151 8.96 -2.33 -15.81
C ASP A 151 9.20 -0.97 -16.47
N LYS A 152 8.32 -0.53 -17.36
CA LYS A 152 8.39 0.81 -18.00
C LYS A 152 8.33 1.96 -17.02
N LEU A 153 7.60 1.83 -15.91
CA LEU A 153 7.52 2.86 -14.88
C LEU A 153 8.74 2.85 -13.94
N SER A 154 9.52 1.76 -13.94
CA SER A 154 10.67 1.61 -13.05
C SER A 154 12.00 2.08 -13.69
N GLU A 155 12.01 2.37 -15.00
CA GLU A 155 13.13 2.98 -15.76
C GLU A 155 13.22 4.49 -15.47
#